data_2b8bd341a8317a85941895b325b7647d
#
_entry.id   2b8bd341a8317a85941895b325b7647d
#
_cell.length_a   1.000
_cell.length_b   1.000
_cell.length_c   1.000
_cell.angle_alpha   90.00
_cell.angle_beta   90.00
_cell.angle_gamma   90.00
#
_symmetry.space_group_name_H-M   'P 1'
#
loop_
_entity.id
_entity.type
_entity.pdbx_description
1 polymer ?
#
loop_
_entity_poly.entity_id
_entity_poly.type
_entity_poly.pdbx_seq_one_letter_code
_entity_poly.pdbx_strand_id
1 'polypeptide(L)'
;QEYTATTYKLAKMNLAIRGIAANLGEMAANTFTNDQHKDLKADYIMANPPFNQKEWRAEDELTQDSRWDGYEVPPTSNANYGWILNIASKLSQNGVAGFLLANGALSDDGTELKIRQQLIENDLVEAIIILPRNLFYTTDISVTLWILNKNKKARVVEQNGVEKKYRDRTHQILFMDLRQMGSPYEKKYIELTQEDRDKVTEVYHNWQQEGYESTYEDVPEFCYSAGFDEIKEKGF
;
A
#
# COMPACT_ATOMS: atom_id res chain seq x y z
N GLN A 1 12.64 7.48 -7.61
CA GLN A 1 12.74 7.88 -9.02
C GLN A 1 11.68 8.93 -9.33
N GLU A 2 12.04 9.96 -10.09
CA GLU A 2 11.17 11.09 -10.41
C GLU A 2 11.09 11.29 -11.93
N TYR A 3 9.90 11.60 -12.43
CA TYR A 3 9.65 11.74 -13.86
C TYR A 3 10.23 13.04 -14.45
N THR A 4 10.08 14.17 -13.75
CA THR A 4 10.54 15.47 -14.27
C THR A 4 11.89 15.89 -13.69
N ALA A 5 12.69 16.57 -14.51
CA ALA A 5 14.01 17.07 -14.09
C ALA A 5 13.92 18.04 -12.90
N THR A 6 12.87 18.86 -12.83
CA THR A 6 12.66 19.81 -11.73
C THR A 6 12.40 19.08 -10.43
N THR A 7 11.45 18.13 -10.41
CA THR A 7 11.11 17.33 -9.22
C THR A 7 12.31 16.50 -8.77
N TYR A 8 13.05 15.92 -9.71
CA TYR A 8 14.28 15.18 -9.40
C TYR A 8 15.33 16.04 -8.69
N LYS A 9 15.54 17.28 -9.16
CA LYS A 9 16.47 18.23 -8.51
C LYS A 9 15.97 18.64 -7.12
N LEU A 10 14.68 18.94 -6.98
CA LEU A 10 14.07 19.29 -5.70
C LEU A 10 14.15 18.14 -4.70
N ALA A 11 13.91 16.90 -5.13
CA ALA A 11 14.06 15.71 -4.28
C ALA A 11 15.52 15.56 -3.81
N LYS A 12 16.51 15.72 -4.69
CA LYS A 12 17.93 15.71 -4.31
C LYS A 12 18.25 16.79 -3.27
N MET A 13 17.82 18.02 -3.49
CA MET A 13 18.02 19.13 -2.54
C MET A 13 17.38 18.83 -1.19
N ASN A 14 16.15 18.36 -1.18
CA ASN A 14 15.38 18.05 0.01
C ASN A 14 16.07 16.97 0.88
N LEU A 15 16.55 15.90 0.26
CA LEU A 15 17.29 14.84 0.92
C LEU A 15 18.66 15.31 1.42
N ALA A 16 19.37 16.09 0.62
CA ALA A 16 20.67 16.66 1.00
C ALA A 16 20.56 17.57 2.24
N ILE A 17 19.57 18.47 2.28
CA ILE A 17 19.33 19.37 3.42
C ILE A 17 19.04 18.57 4.71
N ARG A 18 18.40 17.40 4.58
CA ARG A 18 18.10 16.50 5.71
C ARG A 18 19.22 15.52 6.05
N GLY A 19 20.33 15.54 5.31
CA GLY A 19 21.44 14.59 5.52
C GLY A 19 21.07 13.14 5.18
N ILE A 20 20.03 12.92 4.35
CA ILE A 20 19.56 11.58 3.98
C ILE A 20 20.29 11.13 2.72
N ALA A 21 21.09 10.07 2.84
CA ALA A 21 21.65 9.38 1.68
C ALA A 21 20.54 8.64 0.92
N ALA A 22 20.43 8.89 -0.39
CA ALA A 22 19.39 8.29 -1.21
C ALA A 22 19.87 7.97 -2.62
N ASN A 23 19.34 6.90 -3.18
CA ASN A 23 19.48 6.56 -4.58
C ASN A 23 18.20 6.95 -5.34
N LEU A 24 18.21 8.05 -6.04
CA LEU A 24 17.09 8.54 -6.86
C LEU A 24 17.17 8.06 -8.33
N GLY A 25 18.15 7.24 -8.66
CA GLY A 25 18.51 6.92 -10.03
C GLY A 25 19.47 7.94 -10.64
N GLU A 26 19.94 7.69 -11.83
CA GLU A 26 20.95 8.53 -12.51
C GLU A 26 20.35 9.84 -13.03
N MET A 27 19.09 9.79 -13.49
CA MET A 27 18.38 10.92 -14.09
C MET A 27 16.88 10.88 -13.78
N ALA A 28 16.20 11.97 -14.13
CA ALA A 28 14.75 12.00 -14.16
C ALA A 28 14.23 11.01 -15.23
N ALA A 29 13.33 10.11 -14.84
CA ALA A 29 12.82 9.08 -15.74
C ALA A 29 11.44 8.56 -15.29
N ASN A 30 10.66 8.09 -16.26
CA ASN A 30 9.38 7.43 -16.00
C ASN A 30 9.63 6.07 -15.33
N THR A 31 8.95 5.83 -14.20
CA THR A 31 9.10 4.59 -13.42
C THR A 31 8.66 3.35 -14.21
N PHE A 32 7.69 3.47 -15.10
CA PHE A 32 7.21 2.34 -15.86
C PHE A 32 8.08 2.02 -17.06
N THR A 33 8.37 3.02 -17.90
CA THR A 33 9.06 2.81 -19.19
C THR A 33 10.58 2.84 -19.09
N ASN A 34 11.11 3.43 -18.01
CA ASN A 34 12.56 3.47 -17.74
C ASN A 34 12.82 3.28 -16.24
N ASP A 35 12.62 2.07 -15.75
CA ASP A 35 12.89 1.71 -14.36
C ASP A 35 14.42 1.65 -14.11
N GLN A 36 14.93 2.58 -13.32
CA GLN A 36 16.34 2.66 -12.94
C GLN A 36 16.68 1.82 -11.69
N HIS A 37 15.70 1.12 -11.12
CA HIS A 37 15.83 0.33 -9.89
C HIS A 37 15.28 -1.10 -10.07
N LYS A 38 15.58 -1.73 -11.22
CA LYS A 38 15.01 -3.04 -11.59
C LYS A 38 15.26 -4.12 -10.54
N ASP A 39 16.46 -4.14 -9.98
CA ASP A 39 16.88 -5.17 -9.02
C ASP A 39 16.64 -4.78 -7.55
N LEU A 40 15.98 -3.64 -7.30
CA LEU A 40 15.69 -3.19 -5.95
C LEU A 40 14.77 -4.19 -5.24
N LYS A 41 15.18 -4.61 -4.05
CA LYS A 41 14.35 -5.37 -3.11
C LYS A 41 14.38 -4.63 -1.77
N ALA A 42 13.25 -4.05 -1.40
CA ALA A 42 13.10 -3.23 -0.20
C ALA A 42 12.34 -3.99 0.89
N ASP A 43 12.78 -3.82 2.14
CA ASP A 43 12.07 -4.36 3.29
C ASP A 43 10.84 -3.52 3.64
N TYR A 44 10.91 -2.22 3.37
CA TYR A 44 9.78 -1.30 3.57
C TYR A 44 9.62 -0.39 2.37
N ILE A 45 8.39 -0.27 1.88
CA ILE A 45 8.01 0.68 0.83
C ILE A 45 6.88 1.56 1.36
N MET A 46 7.03 2.87 1.22
CA MET A 46 5.95 3.84 1.43
C MET A 46 5.76 4.65 0.16
N ALA A 47 4.53 4.74 -0.33
CA ALA A 47 4.25 5.45 -1.57
C ALA A 47 2.88 6.16 -1.56
N ASN A 48 2.83 7.27 -2.27
CA ASN A 48 1.59 7.95 -2.64
C ASN A 48 1.65 8.19 -4.15
N PRO A 49 1.39 7.15 -4.97
CA PRO A 49 1.46 7.27 -6.42
C PRO A 49 0.33 8.16 -6.97
N PRO A 50 0.45 8.66 -8.21
CA PRO A 50 -0.64 9.38 -8.86
C PRO A 50 -1.90 8.51 -8.95
N PHE A 51 -3.06 9.05 -8.52
CA PHE A 51 -4.34 8.33 -8.58
C PHE A 51 -4.93 8.36 -9.99
N ASN A 52 -5.44 7.22 -10.44
CA ASN A 52 -6.20 7.10 -11.69
C ASN A 52 -5.47 7.68 -12.92
N GLN A 53 -4.17 7.52 -12.99
CA GLN A 53 -3.35 7.99 -14.11
C GLN A 53 -3.74 7.23 -15.38
N LYS A 54 -4.19 7.96 -16.40
CA LYS A 54 -4.57 7.42 -17.71
C LYS A 54 -3.39 7.47 -18.67
N GLU A 55 -3.46 6.66 -19.72
CA GLU A 55 -2.48 6.66 -20.83
C GLU A 55 -1.02 6.57 -20.33
N TRP A 56 -0.80 5.76 -19.30
CA TRP A 56 0.48 5.63 -18.63
C TRP A 56 1.50 4.75 -19.38
N ARG A 57 1.01 3.99 -20.37
CA ARG A 57 1.77 3.22 -21.36
C ARG A 57 0.97 3.09 -22.66
N ALA A 58 1.63 2.76 -23.78
CA ALA A 58 0.97 2.36 -24.99
C ALA A 58 0.36 0.94 -24.88
N GLU A 59 -0.52 0.56 -25.78
CA GLU A 59 -1.22 -0.75 -25.72
C GLU A 59 -0.26 -1.94 -25.81
N ASP A 60 0.75 -1.83 -26.68
CA ASP A 60 1.77 -2.84 -26.94
C ASP A 60 3.03 -2.69 -26.05
N GLU A 61 3.11 -1.62 -25.25
CA GLU A 61 4.22 -1.34 -24.37
C GLU A 61 4.09 -2.09 -23.04
N LEU A 62 5.20 -2.58 -22.50
CA LEU A 62 5.29 -3.26 -21.18
C LEU A 62 4.42 -4.52 -21.05
N THR A 63 3.96 -5.12 -22.12
CA THR A 63 3.11 -6.32 -22.08
C THR A 63 3.85 -7.57 -21.57
N GLN A 64 5.19 -7.58 -21.65
CA GLN A 64 6.08 -8.65 -21.18
C GLN A 64 7.00 -8.17 -20.05
N ASP A 65 6.60 -7.17 -19.30
CA ASP A 65 7.39 -6.63 -18.21
C ASP A 65 7.35 -7.59 -17.00
N SER A 66 8.50 -7.93 -16.47
CA SER A 66 8.63 -8.89 -15.35
C SER A 66 7.95 -8.47 -14.06
N ARG A 67 7.56 -7.20 -13.93
CA ARG A 67 6.78 -6.73 -12.79
C ARG A 67 5.37 -7.30 -12.75
N TRP A 68 4.88 -7.78 -13.89
CA TRP A 68 3.56 -8.43 -14.05
C TRP A 68 3.64 -9.96 -14.03
N ASP A 69 4.80 -10.57 -13.85
CA ASP A 69 4.94 -12.03 -13.87
C ASP A 69 4.02 -12.68 -12.85
N GLY A 70 3.12 -13.55 -13.34
CA GLY A 70 2.09 -14.21 -12.52
C GLY A 70 0.81 -13.41 -12.32
N TYR A 71 0.66 -12.25 -13.00
CA TYR A 71 -0.51 -11.40 -12.98
C TYR A 71 -0.97 -11.06 -14.40
N GLU A 72 -2.23 -10.64 -14.51
CA GLU A 72 -2.69 -9.99 -15.75
C GLU A 72 -1.93 -8.67 -15.97
N VAL A 73 -1.75 -8.30 -17.23
CA VAL A 73 -1.10 -7.04 -17.59
C VAL A 73 -2.04 -5.87 -17.24
N PRO A 74 -1.62 -4.91 -16.40
CA PRO A 74 -2.48 -3.80 -16.01
C PRO A 74 -2.98 -2.99 -17.22
N PRO A 75 -4.24 -2.54 -17.23
CA PRO A 75 -4.83 -1.86 -18.37
C PRO A 75 -4.19 -0.48 -18.63
N THR A 76 -4.19 -0.03 -19.88
CA THR A 76 -3.69 1.30 -20.27
C THR A 76 -4.55 2.44 -19.74
N SER A 77 -5.83 2.16 -19.51
CA SER A 77 -6.83 3.14 -19.05
C SER A 77 -6.59 3.66 -17.65
N ASN A 78 -5.90 2.88 -16.78
CA ASN A 78 -5.66 3.25 -15.39
C ASN A 78 -4.39 2.59 -14.85
N ALA A 79 -3.50 3.38 -14.25
CA ALA A 79 -2.23 2.91 -13.71
C ALA A 79 -2.30 2.36 -12.28
N ASN A 80 -3.45 2.38 -11.60
CA ASN A 80 -3.54 1.99 -10.18
C ASN A 80 -2.91 0.61 -9.95
N TYR A 81 -3.31 -0.39 -10.72
CA TYR A 81 -2.76 -1.75 -10.59
C TYR A 81 -1.34 -1.89 -11.15
N GLY A 82 -0.94 -1.05 -12.09
CA GLY A 82 0.47 -0.92 -12.49
C GLY A 82 1.35 -0.48 -11.32
N TRP A 83 0.90 0.50 -10.53
CA TRP A 83 1.59 0.93 -9.31
C TRP A 83 1.62 -0.15 -8.24
N ILE A 84 0.51 -0.85 -7.99
CA ILE A 84 0.44 -1.96 -7.04
C ILE A 84 1.47 -3.04 -7.40
N LEU A 85 1.48 -3.50 -8.65
CA LEU A 85 2.40 -4.55 -9.09
C LEU A 85 3.86 -4.07 -9.12
N ASN A 86 4.12 -2.82 -9.51
CA ASN A 86 5.46 -2.22 -9.42
C ASN A 86 5.97 -2.24 -7.96
N ILE A 87 5.13 -1.86 -7.00
CA ILE A 87 5.47 -1.91 -5.57
C ILE A 87 5.70 -3.34 -5.11
N ALA A 88 4.77 -4.27 -5.42
CA ALA A 88 4.84 -5.68 -5.04
C ALA A 88 6.10 -6.37 -5.58
N SER A 89 6.50 -6.05 -6.82
CA SER A 89 7.70 -6.60 -7.46
C SER A 89 9.01 -6.19 -6.77
N LYS A 90 9.02 -5.04 -6.10
CA LYS A 90 10.18 -4.47 -5.42
C LYS A 90 10.26 -4.81 -3.92
N LEU A 91 9.31 -5.55 -3.39
CA LEU A 91 9.39 -6.03 -2.00
C LEU A 91 10.41 -7.17 -1.88
N SER A 92 11.19 -7.14 -0.81
CA SER A 92 12.03 -8.26 -0.38
C SER A 92 11.16 -9.44 0.09
N GLN A 93 11.77 -10.57 0.41
CA GLN A 93 11.07 -11.79 0.81
C GLN A 93 10.16 -11.61 2.05
N ASN A 94 10.53 -10.71 2.96
CA ASN A 94 9.75 -10.36 4.15
C ASN A 94 9.28 -8.89 4.11
N GLY A 95 9.28 -8.29 2.93
CA GLY A 95 9.01 -6.87 2.75
C GLY A 95 7.54 -6.51 2.95
N VAL A 96 7.32 -5.30 3.45
CA VAL A 96 6.00 -4.71 3.69
C VAL A 96 5.89 -3.39 2.96
N ALA A 97 4.78 -3.15 2.29
CA ALA A 97 4.49 -1.87 1.64
C ALA A 97 3.21 -1.25 2.18
N GLY A 98 3.25 0.06 2.43
CA GLY A 98 2.07 0.88 2.68
C GLY A 98 1.94 1.97 1.61
N PHE A 99 0.82 2.03 0.89
CA PHE A 99 0.62 3.03 -0.15
C PHE A 99 -0.85 3.45 -0.28
N LEU A 100 -1.04 4.63 -0.83
CA LEU A 100 -2.37 5.23 -0.97
C LEU A 100 -2.91 5.05 -2.39
N LEU A 101 -4.19 4.76 -2.51
CA LEU A 101 -4.94 4.78 -3.76
C LEU A 101 -6.33 5.40 -3.54
N ALA A 102 -6.96 5.88 -4.62
CA ALA A 102 -8.37 6.25 -4.59
C ALA A 102 -9.24 5.01 -4.34
N ASN A 103 -10.37 5.19 -3.65
CA ASN A 103 -11.26 4.08 -3.28
C ASN A 103 -11.77 3.28 -4.49
N GLY A 104 -11.84 3.89 -5.68
CA GLY A 104 -12.22 3.21 -6.93
C GLY A 104 -11.38 1.97 -7.21
N ALA A 105 -10.11 1.96 -6.80
CA ALA A 105 -9.24 0.79 -6.96
C ALA A 105 -9.74 -0.49 -6.26
N LEU A 106 -10.67 -0.36 -5.29
CA LEU A 106 -11.29 -1.50 -4.61
C LEU A 106 -12.50 -2.09 -5.37
N SER A 107 -13.05 -1.37 -6.33
CA SER A 107 -14.30 -1.73 -7.02
C SER A 107 -14.17 -1.80 -8.53
N ASP A 108 -12.96 -1.62 -9.07
CA ASP A 108 -12.71 -1.72 -10.50
C ASP A 108 -12.96 -3.16 -10.99
N ASP A 109 -13.58 -3.28 -12.17
CA ASP A 109 -13.94 -4.53 -12.84
C ASP A 109 -12.89 -4.99 -13.87
N GLY A 110 -13.19 -6.07 -14.59
CA GLY A 110 -12.41 -6.53 -15.72
C GLY A 110 -11.00 -6.99 -15.35
N THR A 111 -9.99 -6.44 -16.00
CA THR A 111 -8.59 -6.82 -15.77
C THR A 111 -8.11 -6.43 -14.37
N GLU A 112 -8.56 -5.31 -13.86
CA GLU A 112 -8.21 -4.83 -12.52
C GLU A 112 -8.78 -5.74 -11.44
N LEU A 113 -10.02 -6.22 -11.58
CA LEU A 113 -10.58 -7.25 -10.70
C LEU A 113 -9.74 -8.53 -10.72
N LYS A 114 -9.32 -9.00 -11.90
CA LYS A 114 -8.48 -10.21 -12.00
C LYS A 114 -7.14 -10.04 -11.29
N ILE A 115 -6.49 -8.89 -11.44
CA ILE A 115 -5.22 -8.62 -10.72
C ILE A 115 -5.48 -8.57 -9.21
N ARG A 116 -6.59 -7.99 -8.76
CA ARG A 116 -6.97 -7.97 -7.35
C ARG A 116 -7.18 -9.38 -6.81
N GLN A 117 -7.88 -10.24 -7.54
CA GLN A 117 -8.04 -11.66 -7.21
C GLN A 117 -6.68 -12.34 -7.08
N GLN A 118 -5.79 -12.18 -8.05
CA GLN A 118 -4.45 -12.76 -8.04
C GLN A 118 -3.60 -12.26 -6.86
N LEU A 119 -3.69 -10.98 -6.48
CA LEU A 119 -3.01 -10.44 -5.31
C LEU A 119 -3.49 -11.09 -4.00
N ILE A 120 -4.80 -11.36 -3.90
CA ILE A 120 -5.41 -12.00 -2.73
C ILE A 120 -5.09 -13.50 -2.72
N GLU A 121 -5.17 -14.19 -3.86
CA GLU A 121 -4.80 -15.60 -4.01
C GLU A 121 -3.32 -15.85 -3.70
N ASN A 122 -2.44 -14.91 -4.08
CA ASN A 122 -1.02 -14.93 -3.75
C ASN A 122 -0.72 -14.47 -2.31
N ASP A 123 -1.75 -14.24 -1.50
CA ASP A 123 -1.66 -13.86 -0.09
C ASP A 123 -0.81 -12.61 0.19
N LEU A 124 -0.80 -11.64 -0.75
CA LEU A 124 -0.01 -10.41 -0.63
C LEU A 124 -0.72 -9.30 0.13
N VAL A 125 -2.05 -9.22 0.03
CA VAL A 125 -2.81 -8.16 0.69
C VAL A 125 -2.92 -8.48 2.19
N GLU A 126 -2.39 -7.60 3.03
CA GLU A 126 -2.45 -7.75 4.49
C GLU A 126 -3.57 -6.92 5.11
N ALA A 127 -3.69 -5.65 4.72
CA ALA A 127 -4.75 -4.81 5.23
C ALA A 127 -5.22 -3.78 4.19
N ILE A 128 -6.50 -3.40 4.31
CA ILE A 128 -7.17 -2.34 3.56
C ILE A 128 -7.79 -1.37 4.57
N ILE A 129 -7.33 -0.13 4.59
CA ILE A 129 -7.73 0.87 5.57
C ILE A 129 -8.31 2.09 4.84
N ILE A 130 -9.61 2.34 5.00
CA ILE A 130 -10.28 3.49 4.39
C ILE A 130 -10.07 4.71 5.30
N LEU A 131 -9.47 5.75 4.74
CA LEU A 131 -9.14 6.99 5.44
C LEU A 131 -10.28 8.02 5.37
N PRO A 132 -10.34 8.99 6.32
CA PRO A 132 -11.31 10.08 6.29
C PRO A 132 -11.21 10.91 5.01
N ARG A 133 -12.33 11.53 4.62
CA ARG A 133 -12.30 12.59 3.59
C ARG A 133 -11.57 13.82 4.12
N ASN A 134 -11.09 14.64 3.20
CA ASN A 134 -10.40 15.90 3.52
C ASN A 134 -9.13 15.76 4.39
N LEU A 135 -8.54 14.55 4.41
CA LEU A 135 -7.27 14.31 5.10
C LEU A 135 -6.08 14.95 4.36
N PHE A 136 -6.21 15.20 3.06
CA PHE A 136 -5.16 15.75 2.20
C PHE A 136 -5.59 17.12 1.63
N TYR A 137 -4.65 18.07 1.57
CA TYR A 137 -4.91 19.44 1.09
C TYR A 137 -5.38 19.51 -0.36
N THR A 138 -4.95 18.57 -1.20
CA THR A 138 -5.20 18.61 -2.65
C THR A 138 -6.37 17.74 -3.09
N THR A 139 -6.98 16.99 -2.19
CA THR A 139 -8.11 16.11 -2.52
C THR A 139 -9.10 16.02 -1.36
N ASP A 140 -10.39 16.05 -1.69
CA ASP A 140 -11.50 15.92 -0.73
C ASP A 140 -12.13 14.52 -0.72
N ILE A 141 -11.63 13.60 -1.58
CA ILE A 141 -12.11 12.21 -1.61
C ILE A 141 -11.49 11.40 -0.48
N SER A 142 -12.20 10.36 -0.04
CA SER A 142 -11.59 9.30 0.75
C SER A 142 -10.58 8.54 -0.09
N VAL A 143 -9.45 8.23 0.52
CA VAL A 143 -8.43 7.35 -0.07
C VAL A 143 -8.28 6.11 0.79
N THR A 144 -7.74 5.08 0.20
CA THR A 144 -7.49 3.80 0.86
C THR A 144 -5.99 3.60 1.04
N LEU A 145 -5.58 3.30 2.26
CA LEU A 145 -4.24 2.80 2.54
C LEU A 145 -4.25 1.28 2.34
N TRP A 146 -3.46 0.84 1.38
CA TRP A 146 -3.20 -0.56 1.12
C TRP A 146 -1.94 -0.99 1.86
N ILE A 147 -1.98 -2.15 2.51
CA ILE A 147 -0.80 -2.77 3.08
C ILE A 147 -0.58 -4.12 2.39
N LEU A 148 0.56 -4.25 1.72
CA LEU A 148 1.05 -5.53 1.19
C LEU A 148 2.13 -6.08 2.10
N ASN A 149 2.14 -7.40 2.28
CA ASN A 149 3.13 -8.11 3.07
C ASN A 149 3.50 -9.43 2.40
N LYS A 150 4.78 -9.62 2.11
CA LYS A 150 5.31 -10.85 1.48
C LYS A 150 5.36 -12.05 2.43
N ASN A 151 5.27 -11.83 3.74
CA ASN A 151 5.35 -12.90 4.72
C ASN A 151 4.35 -12.70 5.86
N LYS A 152 3.20 -13.36 5.75
CA LYS A 152 2.12 -13.34 6.75
C LYS A 152 2.16 -14.56 7.70
N LYS A 153 3.16 -15.45 7.54
CA LYS A 153 3.31 -16.64 8.38
C LYS A 153 3.73 -16.29 9.80
N ALA A 154 3.40 -17.18 10.73
CA ALA A 154 3.88 -17.08 12.11
C ALA A 154 5.40 -17.04 12.14
N ARG A 155 5.95 -16.11 12.90
CA ARG A 155 7.39 -15.98 13.11
C ARG A 155 7.72 -15.14 14.33
N VAL A 156 8.91 -15.37 14.86
CA VAL A 156 9.51 -14.53 15.89
C VAL A 156 10.61 -13.68 15.27
N VAL A 157 10.60 -12.41 15.55
CA VAL A 157 11.59 -11.45 15.03
C VAL A 157 12.11 -10.61 16.21
N GLU A 158 13.42 -10.51 16.32
CA GLU A 158 14.04 -9.55 17.24
C GLU A 158 14.25 -8.21 16.51
N GLN A 159 13.69 -7.15 17.05
CA GLN A 159 13.84 -5.80 16.52
C GLN A 159 14.18 -4.83 17.66
N ASN A 160 15.35 -4.18 17.58
CA ASN A 160 15.85 -3.26 18.60
C ASN A 160 15.90 -3.86 20.01
N GLY A 161 16.26 -5.15 20.14
CA GLY A 161 16.30 -5.85 21.43
C GLY A 161 14.94 -6.26 21.99
N VAL A 162 13.87 -6.12 21.22
CA VAL A 162 12.50 -6.54 21.57
C VAL A 162 12.10 -7.71 20.70
N GLU A 163 11.70 -8.81 21.31
CA GLU A 163 11.12 -9.96 20.63
C GLU A 163 9.67 -9.66 20.25
N LYS A 164 9.35 -9.81 18.95
CA LYS A 164 8.00 -9.70 18.40
C LYS A 164 7.55 -11.05 17.88
N LYS A 165 6.39 -11.52 18.35
CA LYS A 165 5.78 -12.78 17.94
C LYS A 165 4.64 -12.52 16.98
N TYR A 166 4.89 -12.66 15.69
CA TYR A 166 3.83 -12.56 14.69
C TYR A 166 3.02 -13.85 14.65
N ARG A 167 1.69 -13.73 14.72
CA ARG A 167 0.79 -14.86 14.50
C ARG A 167 0.70 -15.23 13.02
N ASP A 168 0.18 -16.40 12.70
CA ASP A 168 -0.16 -16.76 11.33
C ASP A 168 -1.39 -15.96 10.87
N ARG A 169 -1.23 -15.21 9.76
CA ARG A 169 -2.26 -14.40 9.12
C ARG A 169 -2.43 -14.76 7.65
N THR A 170 -1.89 -15.94 7.25
CA THR A 170 -2.06 -16.42 5.88
C THR A 170 -3.54 -16.49 5.54
N HIS A 171 -3.87 -16.06 4.32
CA HIS A 171 -5.25 -16.00 3.82
C HIS A 171 -6.23 -15.18 4.66
N GLN A 172 -5.75 -14.21 5.43
CA GLN A 172 -6.57 -13.23 6.14
C GLN A 172 -6.23 -11.82 5.67
N ILE A 173 -7.24 -10.96 5.62
CA ILE A 173 -7.09 -9.52 5.35
C ILE A 173 -7.80 -8.74 6.44
N LEU A 174 -7.09 -7.77 7.03
CA LEU A 174 -7.68 -6.82 7.97
C LEU A 174 -8.31 -5.65 7.21
N PHE A 175 -9.58 -5.41 7.42
CA PHE A 175 -10.28 -4.21 6.94
C PHE A 175 -10.47 -3.25 8.10
N MET A 176 -10.19 -1.96 7.87
CA MET A 176 -10.44 -0.89 8.84
C MET A 176 -11.15 0.28 8.18
N ASP A 177 -12.15 0.82 8.85
CA ASP A 177 -12.89 2.01 8.41
C ASP A 177 -12.63 3.18 9.35
N LEU A 178 -11.84 4.14 8.88
CA LEU A 178 -11.50 5.34 9.65
C LEU A 178 -12.30 6.57 9.21
N ARG A 179 -13.34 6.41 8.38
CA ARG A 179 -14.08 7.56 7.82
C ARG A 179 -14.73 8.45 8.87
N GLN A 180 -15.01 7.92 10.06
CA GLN A 180 -15.58 8.64 11.19
C GLN A 180 -14.52 9.11 12.20
N MET A 181 -13.23 8.85 11.96
CA MET A 181 -12.13 9.26 12.83
C MET A 181 -11.56 10.63 12.41
N GLY A 182 -10.80 11.21 13.31
CA GLY A 182 -10.14 12.49 13.12
C GLY A 182 -10.94 13.67 13.66
N SER A 183 -10.25 14.79 13.77
CA SER A 183 -10.80 16.05 14.24
C SER A 183 -10.73 17.11 13.15
N PRO A 184 -11.67 18.04 13.09
CA PRO A 184 -11.60 19.17 12.17
C PRO A 184 -10.30 19.96 12.37
N TYR A 185 -9.57 20.17 11.27
CA TYR A 185 -8.40 21.01 11.18
C TYR A 185 -8.65 22.08 10.12
N GLU A 186 -8.56 23.34 10.51
CA GLU A 186 -9.04 24.46 9.70
C GLU A 186 -10.52 24.29 9.28
N LYS A 187 -10.99 25.04 8.24
CA LYS A 187 -12.43 25.08 7.90
C LYS A 187 -12.99 23.78 7.32
N LYS A 188 -12.17 22.97 6.64
CA LYS A 188 -12.65 21.79 5.88
C LYS A 188 -11.77 20.56 6.00
N TYR A 189 -10.58 20.69 6.55
CA TYR A 189 -9.66 19.56 6.64
C TYR A 189 -9.88 18.75 7.91
N ILE A 190 -9.52 17.49 7.83
CA ILE A 190 -9.50 16.55 8.96
C ILE A 190 -8.06 16.17 9.23
N GLU A 191 -7.67 16.11 10.50
CA GLU A 191 -6.42 15.46 10.91
C GLU A 191 -6.71 14.27 11.82
N LEU A 192 -5.97 13.20 11.66
CA LEU A 192 -5.95 12.10 12.61
C LEU A 192 -5.15 12.54 13.83
N THR A 193 -5.80 12.57 14.98
CA THR A 193 -5.17 12.92 16.26
C THR A 193 -4.13 11.88 16.66
N GLN A 194 -3.35 12.14 17.69
CA GLN A 194 -2.45 11.11 18.23
C GLN A 194 -3.24 9.91 18.75
N GLU A 195 -4.34 10.15 19.44
CA GLU A 195 -5.23 9.10 19.95
C GLU A 195 -5.81 8.22 18.82
N ASP A 196 -6.23 8.85 17.70
CA ASP A 196 -6.69 8.09 16.51
C ASP A 196 -5.59 7.19 15.97
N ARG A 197 -4.38 7.71 15.84
CA ARG A 197 -3.22 6.94 15.34
C ARG A 197 -2.84 5.80 16.28
N ASP A 198 -2.83 6.06 17.58
CA ASP A 198 -2.52 5.06 18.60
C ASP A 198 -3.55 3.92 18.58
N LYS A 199 -4.84 4.25 18.49
CA LYS A 199 -5.93 3.27 18.36
C LYS A 199 -5.78 2.40 17.11
N VAL A 200 -5.50 3.00 15.95
CA VAL A 200 -5.29 2.25 14.69
C VAL A 200 -4.07 1.35 14.81
N THR A 201 -2.98 1.86 15.37
CA THR A 201 -1.73 1.14 15.57
C THR A 201 -1.91 -0.04 16.52
N GLU A 202 -2.61 0.17 17.64
CA GLU A 202 -2.93 -0.86 18.61
C GLU A 202 -3.73 -2.01 17.97
N VAL A 203 -4.83 -1.69 17.29
CA VAL A 203 -5.66 -2.69 16.61
C VAL A 203 -4.86 -3.49 15.59
N TYR A 204 -4.08 -2.79 14.75
CA TYR A 204 -3.26 -3.42 13.72
C TYR A 204 -2.21 -4.37 14.32
N HIS A 205 -1.51 -3.94 15.37
CA HIS A 205 -0.49 -4.78 16.01
C HIS A 205 -1.08 -5.91 16.85
N ASN A 206 -2.20 -5.71 17.54
CA ASN A 206 -2.93 -6.79 18.22
C ASN A 206 -3.39 -7.86 17.21
N TRP A 207 -3.79 -7.45 16.00
CA TRP A 207 -4.13 -8.39 14.93
C TRP A 207 -2.90 -9.11 14.38
N GLN A 208 -1.75 -8.44 14.29
CA GLN A 208 -0.52 -9.03 13.75
C GLN A 208 0.23 -9.93 14.73
N GLN A 209 0.24 -9.59 16.01
CA GLN A 209 1.18 -10.11 17.00
C GLN A 209 0.45 -10.80 18.15
N GLU A 210 1.08 -11.83 18.71
CA GLU A 210 0.66 -12.42 19.97
C GLU A 210 1.21 -11.59 21.14
N GLY A 211 0.32 -11.17 22.05
CA GLY A 211 0.71 -10.49 23.28
C GLY A 211 1.30 -9.10 23.08
N TYR A 212 0.85 -8.35 22.07
CA TYR A 212 1.25 -6.94 21.90
C TYR A 212 0.72 -6.12 23.08
N GLU A 213 -0.55 -5.77 23.11
CA GLU A 213 -1.22 -5.11 24.24
C GLU A 213 -2.47 -5.87 24.68
N SER A 214 -3.28 -6.33 23.73
CA SER A 214 -4.47 -7.12 23.99
C SER A 214 -4.70 -8.18 22.90
N THR A 215 -5.72 -9.01 23.07
CA THR A 215 -6.18 -9.92 22.02
C THR A 215 -7.00 -9.13 21.00
N TYR A 216 -6.73 -9.34 19.70
CA TYR A 216 -7.53 -8.74 18.64
C TYR A 216 -8.98 -9.25 18.68
N GLU A 217 -9.92 -8.35 18.54
CA GLU A 217 -11.34 -8.62 18.34
C GLU A 217 -11.89 -7.73 17.21
N ASP A 218 -12.80 -8.27 16.42
CA ASP A 218 -13.53 -7.48 15.43
C ASP A 218 -14.42 -6.44 16.13
N VAL A 219 -14.39 -5.21 15.63
CA VAL A 219 -15.23 -4.12 16.18
C VAL A 219 -16.16 -3.63 15.07
N PRO A 220 -17.49 -3.75 15.23
CA PRO A 220 -18.46 -3.28 14.25
C PRO A 220 -18.20 -1.84 13.81
N GLU A 221 -18.32 -1.57 12.53
CA GLU A 221 -18.12 -0.27 11.88
C GLU A 221 -16.69 0.30 11.98
N PHE A 222 -15.72 -0.47 12.53
CA PHE A 222 -14.34 -0.01 12.68
C PHE A 222 -13.31 -0.99 12.10
N CYS A 223 -13.29 -2.25 12.53
CA CYS A 223 -12.32 -3.21 12.01
C CYS A 223 -12.90 -4.63 11.92
N TYR A 224 -12.45 -5.37 10.91
CA TYR A 224 -12.90 -6.73 10.65
C TYR A 224 -11.79 -7.54 9.97
N SER A 225 -11.54 -8.75 10.47
CA SER A 225 -10.57 -9.69 9.89
C SER A 225 -11.29 -10.74 9.04
N ALA A 226 -11.29 -10.56 7.72
CA ALA A 226 -11.91 -11.48 6.79
C ALA A 226 -10.96 -12.61 6.37
N GLY A 227 -11.48 -13.83 6.28
CA GLY A 227 -10.79 -14.97 5.69
C GLY A 227 -10.94 -15.04 4.17
N PHE A 228 -10.04 -15.77 3.51
CA PHE A 228 -10.02 -15.92 2.05
C PHE A 228 -11.36 -16.42 1.47
N ASP A 229 -11.96 -17.44 2.07
CA ASP A 229 -13.21 -18.02 1.57
C ASP A 229 -14.37 -17.02 1.61
N GLU A 230 -14.46 -16.22 2.67
CA GLU A 230 -15.44 -15.15 2.78
C GLU A 230 -15.24 -14.07 1.72
N ILE A 231 -13.98 -13.64 1.50
CA ILE A 231 -13.66 -12.64 0.49
C ILE A 231 -14.01 -13.15 -0.90
N LYS A 232 -13.73 -14.43 -1.17
CA LYS A 232 -14.08 -15.09 -2.43
C LYS A 232 -15.59 -15.18 -2.64
N GLU A 233 -16.36 -15.56 -1.62
CA GLU A 233 -17.84 -15.59 -1.69
C GLU A 233 -18.45 -14.22 -1.98
N LYS A 234 -17.79 -13.15 -1.55
CA LYS A 234 -18.20 -11.75 -1.80
C LYS A 234 -17.69 -11.20 -3.14
N GLY A 235 -16.91 -11.96 -3.92
CA GLY A 235 -16.46 -11.61 -5.27
C GLY A 235 -15.13 -10.87 -5.33
N PHE A 236 -14.34 -10.90 -4.27
CA PHE A 236 -13.02 -10.27 -4.12
C PHE A 236 -13.02 -8.74 -4.00
#